data_bfea3fe28518da0f32cd63f0c65b377b
#
_entry.id   bfea3fe28518da0f32cd63f0c65b377b
#
_cell.length_a   1.000
_cell.length_b   1.000
_cell.length_c   1.000
_cell.angle_alpha   90.00
_cell.angle_beta   90.00
_cell.angle_gamma   90.00
#
_symmetry.space_group_name_H-M   'P 1'
#
loop_
_entity.id
_entity.type
_entity.pdbx_description
1 polymer ?
#
loop_
_entity_poly.entity_id
_entity_poly.type
_entity_poly.pdbx_seq_one_letter_code
_entity_poly.pdbx_strand_id
1 'polypeptide(L)'
;MKVKPGDIFECEGSFYQTIRATAKTATIRPIEGTFEGCADPYGWERKYLPVPGRFTSDPWMGRERSERGQRLKLHDSTCNGNRPELHMGYRTLALWDGAPSICDTYN
;
A
#
# COMPACT_ATOMS: atom_id res chain seq x y z
N MET A 1 3.88 -17.95 1.15
CA MET A 1 3.82 -16.86 0.15
C MET A 1 5.02 -15.96 0.31
N LYS A 2 5.69 -15.66 -0.78
CA LYS A 2 6.91 -14.84 -0.71
C LYS A 2 6.65 -13.42 -1.15
N VAL A 3 6.89 -12.49 -0.24
CA VAL A 3 7.01 -11.07 -0.56
C VAL A 3 8.48 -10.77 -0.76
N LYS A 4 8.80 -9.98 -1.77
CA LYS A 4 10.18 -9.65 -2.13
C LYS A 4 10.36 -8.13 -2.22
N PRO A 5 11.58 -7.60 -2.18
CA PRO A 5 11.83 -6.18 -2.43
C PRO A 5 11.25 -5.76 -3.78
N GLY A 6 10.61 -4.61 -3.80
CA GLY A 6 9.90 -4.10 -4.97
C GLY A 6 8.40 -4.37 -4.96
N ASP A 7 7.94 -5.36 -4.21
CA ASP A 7 6.49 -5.63 -4.10
C ASP A 7 5.79 -4.45 -3.43
N ILE A 8 4.58 -4.15 -3.92
CA ILE A 8 3.82 -2.98 -3.49
C ILE A 8 2.60 -3.42 -2.70
N PHE A 9 2.36 -2.73 -1.59
CA PHE A 9 1.15 -2.86 -0.78
C PHE A 9 0.29 -1.63 -0.96
N GLU A 10 -1.02 -1.79 -0.87
CA GLU A 10 -1.97 -0.71 -1.07
C GLU A 10 -2.98 -0.61 0.06
N CYS A 11 -3.48 0.59 0.29
CA CYS A 11 -4.61 0.85 1.17
C CYS A 11 -5.29 2.14 0.71
N GLU A 12 -6.49 2.03 0.14
CA GLU A 12 -7.35 3.17 -0.22
C GLU A 12 -6.63 4.31 -0.96
N GLY A 13 -5.90 3.97 -2.03
CA GLY A 13 -5.19 4.96 -2.84
C GLY A 13 -3.80 5.32 -2.34
N SER A 14 -3.38 4.77 -1.21
CA SER A 14 -2.02 4.92 -0.71
C SER A 14 -1.20 3.69 -1.04
N PHE A 15 0.08 3.89 -1.38
CA PHE A 15 0.96 2.81 -1.80
C PHE A 15 2.23 2.79 -0.97
N TYR A 16 2.73 1.58 -0.74
CA TYR A 16 3.94 1.33 0.05
C TYR A 16 4.77 0.29 -0.69
N GLN A 17 6.06 0.60 -0.89
CA GLN A 17 6.96 -0.32 -1.58
C GLN A 17 7.81 -1.06 -0.59
N THR A 18 7.92 -2.37 -0.78
CA THR A 18 8.79 -3.22 0.03
C THR A 18 10.24 -2.96 -0.32
N ILE A 19 11.05 -2.60 0.67
CA ILE A 19 12.48 -2.38 0.51
C ILE A 19 13.31 -3.56 1.02
N ARG A 20 12.77 -4.31 1.98
CA ARG A 20 13.35 -5.57 2.48
C ARG A 20 12.24 -6.51 2.87
N ALA A 21 12.48 -7.79 2.74
CA ALA A 21 11.52 -8.81 3.13
C ALA A 21 12.22 -10.04 3.68
N THR A 22 11.54 -10.68 4.64
CA THR A 22 11.89 -12.00 5.17
C THR A 22 10.71 -12.93 4.94
N ALA A 23 10.81 -14.18 5.37
CA ALA A 23 9.70 -15.13 5.26
C ALA A 23 8.43 -14.67 6.03
N LYS A 24 8.59 -13.82 7.05
CA LYS A 24 7.51 -13.44 7.95
C LYS A 24 7.26 -11.94 8.05
N THR A 25 8.14 -11.12 7.49
CA THR A 25 8.04 -9.66 7.62
C THR A 25 8.34 -8.96 6.30
N ALA A 26 7.82 -7.75 6.16
CA ALA A 26 8.19 -6.85 5.08
C ALA A 26 8.50 -5.47 5.67
N THR A 27 9.58 -4.85 5.19
CA THR A 27 9.92 -3.48 5.53
C THR A 27 9.48 -2.62 4.35
N ILE A 28 8.61 -1.65 4.62
CA ILE A 28 7.98 -0.83 3.60
C ILE A 28 8.29 0.65 3.77
N ARG A 29 8.27 1.37 2.66
CA ARG A 29 8.30 2.83 2.63
C ARG A 29 7.18 3.34 1.75
N PRO A 30 6.56 4.49 2.09
CA PRO A 30 5.51 5.05 1.27
C PRO A 30 6.06 5.55 -0.06
N ILE A 31 5.28 5.34 -1.12
CA ILE A 31 5.59 5.84 -2.46
C ILE A 31 4.41 6.64 -2.99
N GLU A 32 4.67 7.46 -4.00
CA GLU A 32 3.64 8.28 -4.62
C GLU A 32 2.68 7.44 -5.46
N GLY A 33 1.45 7.92 -5.58
CA GLY A 33 0.45 7.39 -6.50
C GLY A 33 0.09 8.43 -7.56
N THR A 34 -0.27 7.95 -8.74
CA THR A 34 -0.72 8.81 -9.84
C THR A 34 -2.23 8.69 -9.99
N PHE A 35 -2.92 9.82 -10.08
CA PHE A 35 -4.36 9.87 -10.31
C PHE A 35 -4.69 9.39 -11.72
N GLU A 36 -5.58 8.39 -11.84
CA GLU A 36 -5.93 7.77 -13.11
C GLU A 36 -7.40 8.03 -13.52
N GLY A 37 -8.11 8.88 -12.81
CA GLY A 37 -9.50 9.19 -13.09
C GLY A 37 -10.43 8.70 -12.00
N CYS A 38 -11.73 8.72 -12.28
CA CYS A 38 -12.76 8.34 -11.32
C CYS A 38 -13.40 7.02 -11.70
N ALA A 39 -13.71 6.19 -10.71
CA ALA A 39 -14.39 4.92 -10.92
C ALA A 39 -15.91 5.10 -11.07
N ASP A 40 -16.45 6.21 -10.59
CA ASP A 40 -17.87 6.53 -10.66
C ASP A 40 -18.11 7.82 -11.44
N PRO A 41 -19.36 8.07 -11.93
CA PRO A 41 -19.65 9.26 -12.73
C PRO A 41 -19.65 10.57 -11.93
N TYR A 42 -19.69 10.49 -10.61
CA TYR A 42 -19.77 11.68 -9.74
C TYR A 42 -18.41 12.13 -9.20
N GLY A 43 -17.35 11.37 -9.44
CA GLY A 43 -16.02 11.70 -8.96
C GLY A 43 -15.77 11.39 -7.49
N TRP A 44 -16.61 10.57 -6.87
CA TRP A 44 -16.48 10.18 -5.47
C TRP A 44 -15.39 9.14 -5.26
N GLU A 45 -15.22 8.22 -6.22
CA GLU A 45 -14.23 7.16 -6.15
C GLU A 45 -13.08 7.46 -7.10
N ARG A 46 -11.95 7.85 -6.55
CA ARG A 46 -10.74 8.17 -7.32
C ARG A 46 -9.84 6.98 -7.44
N LYS A 47 -9.34 6.75 -8.66
CA LYS A 47 -8.42 5.65 -8.96
C LYS A 47 -6.98 6.15 -8.98
N TYR A 48 -6.09 5.37 -8.36
CA TYR A 48 -4.66 5.68 -8.33
C TYR A 48 -3.83 4.47 -8.72
N LEU A 49 -2.69 4.72 -9.35
CA LEU A 49 -1.67 3.70 -9.64
C LEU A 49 -0.37 4.07 -8.91
N PRO A 50 0.37 3.07 -8.43
CA PRO A 50 1.63 3.33 -7.75
C PRO A 50 2.71 3.81 -8.70
N VAL A 51 3.64 4.62 -8.20
CA VAL A 51 4.83 5.05 -8.91
C VAL A 51 6.04 4.44 -8.20
N PRO A 52 6.51 3.26 -8.64
CA PRO A 52 7.60 2.57 -7.96
C PRO A 52 8.87 3.43 -7.88
N GLY A 53 9.52 3.38 -6.72
CA GLY A 53 10.75 4.11 -6.48
C GLY A 53 10.59 5.58 -6.12
N ARG A 54 9.39 6.14 -6.22
CA ARG A 54 9.14 7.53 -5.84
C ARG A 54 8.71 7.61 -4.37
N PHE A 55 9.67 7.49 -3.50
CA PHE A 55 9.44 7.51 -2.06
C PHE A 55 8.97 8.89 -1.59
N THR A 56 8.04 8.88 -0.65
CA THR A 56 7.43 10.08 -0.10
C THR A 56 7.25 9.94 1.41
N SER A 57 6.60 10.90 2.06
CA SER A 57 6.23 10.81 3.47
C SER A 57 4.75 10.51 3.60
N ASP A 58 4.41 9.67 4.59
CA ASP A 58 3.04 9.29 4.88
C ASP A 58 2.72 9.75 6.32
N PRO A 59 1.65 10.54 6.53
CA PRO A 59 1.24 10.97 7.87
C PRO A 59 0.97 9.80 8.84
N TRP A 60 0.51 8.66 8.32
CA TRP A 60 0.24 7.48 9.14
C TRP A 60 1.50 6.81 9.66
N MET A 61 2.58 6.84 8.89
CA MET A 61 3.87 6.30 9.31
C MET A 61 4.69 7.31 10.11
N GLY A 62 4.51 8.60 9.82
CA GLY A 62 5.38 9.63 10.32
C GLY A 62 6.63 9.79 9.45
N ARG A 63 7.30 10.93 9.59
CA ARG A 63 8.45 11.29 8.74
C ARG A 63 9.61 10.31 8.88
N GLU A 64 9.98 9.99 10.11
CA GLU A 64 11.13 9.14 10.37
C GLU A 64 10.94 7.74 9.81
N ARG A 65 9.78 7.14 10.03
CA ARG A 65 9.46 5.80 9.51
C ARG A 65 9.32 5.80 7.99
N SER A 66 8.83 6.90 7.42
CA SER A 66 8.74 7.04 5.97
C SER A 66 10.11 7.03 5.31
N GLU A 67 11.11 7.64 5.94
CA GLU A 67 12.49 7.67 5.43
C GLU A 67 13.23 6.36 5.65
N ARG A 68 13.10 5.77 6.82
CA ARG A 68 13.81 4.53 7.20
C ARG A 68 13.13 3.27 6.70
N GLY A 69 11.81 3.29 6.55
CA GLY A 69 10.99 2.12 6.37
C GLY A 69 10.48 1.57 7.70
N GLN A 70 9.34 0.93 7.64
CA GLN A 70 8.72 0.28 8.79
C GLN A 70 8.60 -1.20 8.52
N ARG A 71 9.14 -2.01 9.44
CA ARG A 71 9.03 -3.47 9.37
C ARG A 71 7.72 -3.91 10.01
N LEU A 72 6.93 -4.64 9.24
CA LEU A 72 5.63 -5.14 9.67
C LEU A 72 5.55 -6.65 9.42
N LYS A 73 4.78 -7.34 10.26
CA LYS A 73 4.55 -8.76 10.13
C LYS A 73 3.61 -9.05 8.97
N LEU A 74 3.95 -10.07 8.16
CA LEU A 74 3.08 -10.55 7.11
C LEU A 74 1.98 -11.43 7.68
N HIS A 75 0.76 -11.19 7.21
CA HIS A 75 -0.41 -11.97 7.54
C HIS A 75 -1.03 -12.54 6.28
N ASP A 76 -1.53 -13.76 6.35
CA ASP A 76 -2.35 -14.31 5.27
C ASP A 76 -3.78 -13.85 5.48
N SER A 77 -4.43 -13.42 4.38
CA SER A 77 -5.80 -12.95 4.46
C SER A 77 -6.68 -13.70 3.46
N THR A 78 -7.73 -14.32 3.96
CA THR A 78 -8.75 -14.92 3.10
C THR A 78 -9.69 -13.87 2.51
N CYS A 79 -9.81 -12.72 3.17
CA CYS A 79 -10.68 -11.62 2.73
C CYS A 79 -10.16 -10.90 1.48
N ASN A 80 -8.84 -10.95 1.25
CA ASN A 80 -8.19 -10.30 0.11
C ASN A 80 -7.79 -11.29 -0.99
N GLY A 81 -8.54 -12.37 -1.17
CA GLY A 81 -8.23 -13.37 -2.18
C GLY A 81 -6.92 -14.10 -1.93
N ASN A 82 -6.61 -14.38 -0.67
CA ASN A 82 -5.36 -15.00 -0.21
C ASN A 82 -4.11 -14.15 -0.47
N ARG A 83 -4.26 -12.85 -0.65
CA ARG A 83 -3.11 -11.96 -0.78
C ARG A 83 -2.49 -11.70 0.59
N PRO A 84 -1.14 -11.63 0.69
CA PRO A 84 -0.49 -11.21 1.93
C PRO A 84 -0.94 -9.81 2.31
N GLU A 85 -1.00 -9.54 3.62
CA GLU A 85 -1.34 -8.23 4.11
C GLU A 85 -0.44 -7.81 5.28
N LEU A 86 -0.34 -6.52 5.48
CA LEU A 86 0.38 -5.91 6.60
C LEU A 86 -0.62 -5.10 7.42
N HIS A 87 -0.46 -5.11 8.74
CA HIS A 87 -1.30 -4.30 9.61
C HIS A 87 -0.48 -3.14 10.17
N MET A 88 -0.91 -1.91 9.87
CA MET A 88 -0.26 -0.70 10.35
C MET A 88 -1.28 0.12 11.14
N GLY A 89 -1.29 -0.05 12.46
CA GLY A 89 -2.30 0.53 13.30
C GLY A 89 -3.68 -0.06 12.97
N TYR A 90 -4.63 0.79 12.62
CA TYR A 90 -5.97 0.37 12.22
C TYR A 90 -6.08 0.09 10.70
N ARG A 91 -5.01 0.31 9.96
CA ARG A 91 -5.02 0.14 8.51
C ARG A 91 -4.52 -1.23 8.13
N THR A 92 -5.19 -1.84 7.16
CA THR A 92 -4.75 -3.08 6.54
C THR A 92 -4.21 -2.75 5.15
N LEU A 93 -2.96 -3.12 4.91
CA LEU A 93 -2.30 -2.94 3.63
C LEU A 93 -2.30 -4.29 2.93
N ALA A 94 -2.92 -4.37 1.75
CA ALA A 94 -2.96 -5.60 0.97
C ALA A 94 -1.92 -5.56 -0.14
N LEU A 95 -1.35 -6.71 -0.48
CA LEU A 95 -0.44 -6.80 -1.62
C LEU A 95 -1.18 -6.34 -2.88
N TRP A 96 -0.58 -5.39 -3.61
CA TRP A 96 -1.21 -4.80 -4.79
C TRP A 96 -1.41 -5.85 -5.89
N ASP A 97 -2.61 -5.87 -6.45
CA ASP A 97 -3.02 -6.85 -7.45
C ASP A 97 -2.81 -6.40 -8.90
N GLY A 98 -2.26 -5.21 -9.11
CA GLY A 98 -2.04 -4.64 -10.43
C GLY A 98 -3.17 -3.76 -10.94
N ALA A 99 -4.32 -3.77 -10.27
CA ALA A 99 -5.44 -2.91 -10.62
C ALA A 99 -5.34 -1.56 -9.91
N PRO A 100 -5.92 -0.47 -10.46
CA PRO A 100 -5.92 0.81 -9.76
C PRO A 100 -6.55 0.71 -8.37
N SER A 101 -5.92 1.35 -7.39
CA SER A 101 -6.44 1.42 -6.03
C SER A 101 -7.46 2.56 -5.95
N ILE A 102 -8.59 2.30 -5.31
CA ILE A 102 -9.69 3.25 -5.22
C ILE A 102 -9.69 3.92 -3.86
N CYS A 103 -9.65 5.26 -3.89
CA CYS A 103 -9.83 6.09 -2.72
C CYS A 103 -11.24 6.67 -2.75
N ASP A 104 -12.04 6.32 -1.74
CA ASP A 104 -13.41 6.81 -1.61
C ASP A 104 -13.40 8.15 -0.88
N THR A 105 -14.00 9.16 -1.50
CA THR A 105 -14.07 10.52 -0.94
C THR A 105 -15.40 10.82 -0.25
N TYR A 106 -16.26 9.84 -0.06
CA TYR A 106 -17.56 10.01 0.63
C TYR A 106 -17.41 10.43 2.09
N ASN A 107 -16.36 10.04 2.70
CA ASN A 107 -16.15 10.32 4.12
C ASN A 107 -15.19 11.49 4.26
#